data_99cac2e3716dd99a8857759f6d617a73
#
_entry.id   99cac2e3716dd99a8857759f6d617a73
#
_cell.length_a   1.000
_cell.length_b   1.000
_cell.length_c   1.000
_cell.angle_alpha   90.00
_cell.angle_beta   90.00
_cell.angle_gamma   90.00
#
_symmetry.space_group_name_H-M   'P 1'
#
loop_
_entity.id
_entity.type
_entity.pdbx_description
1 polymer ?
#
loop_
_entity_poly.entity_id
_entity_poly.type
_entity_poly.pdbx_seq_one_letter_code
_entity_poly.pdbx_strand_id
1 'polypeptide(L)'
;MNSLVSTHNTLLKERTSSVPRGLLKQIDRNSRLIAVKGSRGVGKTNFLLDYCNEYHRGDSSCLYVNVNNLFIASEGLFRFVEHFYKLGGKVLLLDQAHKYPEWDRELRACYDFFPDLQIIFTSSSIVRIKSNPYLNGIVDMYNLSGLSFREFLELETGFHFPVFTFDEIILRHEDIVESILRTIRPLAYFENYLEYGYYPIYKEEKSHIDYLLKNVNLTLEFDIPYANQIELKYLIKLKQLLYLAAKETGCNVNISKLSNAIGVSRATVLNYLNYMKNARLL
;
A
#
# COMPACT_ATOMS: atom_id res chain seq x y z
N MET A 1 21.26 -12.92 8.03
CA MET A 1 21.36 -12.55 6.59
C MET A 1 20.95 -13.68 5.64
N ASN A 2 21.55 -14.87 5.66
CA ASN A 2 21.28 -15.94 4.69
C ASN A 2 19.78 -16.32 4.55
N SER A 3 19.03 -16.38 5.65
CA SER A 3 17.59 -16.65 5.62
C SER A 3 16.79 -15.54 4.95
N LEU A 4 17.16 -14.27 5.14
CA LEU A 4 16.50 -13.14 4.49
C LEU A 4 16.75 -13.12 2.98
N VAL A 5 17.99 -13.41 2.56
CA VAL A 5 18.34 -13.56 1.14
C VAL A 5 17.58 -14.74 0.51
N SER A 6 17.47 -15.86 1.22
CA SER A 6 16.69 -17.01 0.76
C SER A 6 15.21 -16.65 0.57
N THR A 7 14.61 -15.96 1.55
CA THR A 7 13.21 -15.48 1.47
C THR A 7 13.01 -14.52 0.29
N HIS A 8 13.93 -13.55 0.13
CA HIS A 8 13.93 -12.62 -1.00
C HIS A 8 13.91 -13.37 -2.34
N ASN A 9 14.84 -14.30 -2.53
CA ASN A 9 14.96 -15.08 -3.77
C ASN A 9 13.72 -15.94 -4.05
N THR A 10 13.11 -16.53 -3.01
CA THR A 10 11.88 -17.32 -3.15
C THR A 10 10.72 -16.44 -3.61
N LEU A 11 10.50 -15.31 -2.95
CA LEU A 11 9.42 -14.38 -3.30
C LEU A 11 9.57 -13.81 -4.72
N LEU A 12 10.79 -13.50 -5.14
CA LEU A 12 11.04 -13.03 -6.52
C LEU A 12 10.77 -14.12 -7.56
N LYS A 13 11.08 -15.38 -7.27
CA LYS A 13 10.77 -16.52 -8.19
C LYS A 13 9.28 -16.77 -8.30
N GLU A 14 8.56 -16.70 -7.20
CA GLU A 14 7.10 -16.86 -7.17
C GLU A 14 6.37 -15.71 -7.90
N ARG A 15 7.02 -14.55 -8.01
CA ARG A 15 6.50 -13.33 -8.66
C ARG A 15 6.75 -13.28 -10.17
N THR A 16 6.47 -14.36 -10.91
CA THR A 16 6.81 -14.46 -12.34
C THR A 16 5.81 -13.81 -13.29
N SER A 17 4.60 -13.52 -12.86
CA SER A 17 3.56 -12.87 -13.69
C SER A 17 2.79 -11.82 -12.92
N SER A 18 3.14 -10.56 -13.09
CA SER A 18 2.38 -9.44 -12.54
C SER A 18 2.18 -8.36 -13.59
N VAL A 19 1.02 -7.71 -13.52
CA VAL A 19 0.82 -6.46 -14.26
C VAL A 19 1.56 -5.36 -13.48
N PRO A 20 2.57 -4.72 -14.09
CA PRO A 20 3.30 -3.65 -13.42
C PRO A 20 2.36 -2.50 -13.08
N ARG A 21 2.44 -2.04 -11.83
CA ARG A 21 1.65 -0.89 -11.40
C ARG A 21 2.16 0.38 -12.08
N GLY A 22 1.24 1.21 -12.58
CA GLY A 22 1.59 2.48 -13.22
C GLY A 22 2.48 3.39 -12.36
N LEU A 23 2.37 3.27 -11.04
CA LEU A 23 3.20 3.98 -10.07
C LEU A 23 4.71 3.66 -10.21
N LEU A 24 5.09 2.46 -10.68
CA LEU A 24 6.51 2.09 -10.85
C LEU A 24 7.26 3.08 -11.75
N LYS A 25 6.61 3.56 -12.81
CA LYS A 25 7.18 4.52 -13.77
C LYS A 25 7.23 5.96 -13.23
N GLN A 26 6.52 6.25 -12.14
CA GLN A 26 6.41 7.59 -11.55
C GLN A 26 7.40 7.82 -10.41
N ILE A 27 8.00 6.75 -9.86
CA ILE A 27 8.99 6.88 -8.78
C ILE A 27 10.26 7.53 -9.31
N ASP A 28 10.70 8.59 -8.62
CA ASP A 28 12.03 9.14 -8.85
C ASP A 28 13.10 8.19 -8.28
N ARG A 29 13.80 7.50 -9.16
CA ARG A 29 14.84 6.53 -8.79
C ARG A 29 16.11 7.18 -8.24
N ASN A 30 16.27 8.50 -8.36
CA ASN A 30 17.38 9.23 -7.76
C ASN A 30 17.12 9.58 -6.28
N SER A 31 15.87 9.49 -5.84
CA SER A 31 15.55 9.70 -4.44
C SER A 31 16.12 8.59 -3.56
N ARG A 32 16.76 8.99 -2.45
CA ARG A 32 17.43 8.04 -1.54
C ARG A 32 16.49 7.42 -0.51
N LEU A 33 15.41 8.11 -0.15
CA LEU A 33 14.44 7.62 0.81
C LEU A 33 13.03 7.78 0.24
N ILE A 34 12.40 6.66 -0.08
CA ILE A 34 11.10 6.61 -0.75
C ILE A 34 10.09 5.87 0.13
N ALA A 35 8.95 6.50 0.38
CA ALA A 35 7.82 5.91 1.08
C ALA A 35 6.69 5.55 0.13
N VAL A 36 6.29 4.29 0.10
CA VAL A 36 5.11 3.82 -0.62
C VAL A 36 3.99 3.54 0.37
N LYS A 37 2.99 4.44 0.43
CA LYS A 37 1.83 4.32 1.31
C LYS A 37 0.64 3.71 0.59
N GLY A 38 -0.19 2.99 1.33
CA GLY A 38 -1.46 2.49 0.78
C GLY A 38 -2.24 1.70 1.81
N SER A 39 -3.54 1.51 1.56
CA SER A 39 -4.40 0.68 2.40
C SER A 39 -3.94 -0.78 2.38
N ARG A 40 -4.47 -1.57 3.30
CA ARG A 40 -4.20 -3.01 3.34
C ARG A 40 -4.79 -3.68 2.10
N GLY A 41 -4.06 -4.62 1.51
CA GLY A 41 -4.52 -5.38 0.35
C GLY A 41 -4.27 -4.77 -1.03
N VAL A 42 -3.80 -3.52 -1.15
CA VAL A 42 -3.56 -2.86 -2.45
C VAL A 42 -2.31 -3.34 -3.19
N GLY A 43 -1.53 -4.27 -2.61
CA GLY A 43 -0.37 -4.86 -3.27
C GLY A 43 0.97 -4.17 -3.00
N LYS A 44 1.16 -3.52 -1.84
CA LYS A 44 2.43 -2.84 -1.49
C LYS A 44 3.65 -3.77 -1.50
N THR A 45 3.52 -4.97 -0.94
CA THR A 45 4.55 -6.01 -0.97
C THR A 45 4.92 -6.37 -2.39
N ASN A 46 3.90 -6.65 -3.21
CA ASN A 46 4.07 -6.98 -4.62
C ASN A 46 4.73 -5.84 -5.40
N PHE A 47 4.38 -4.59 -5.08
CA PHE A 47 5.00 -3.41 -5.68
C PHE A 47 6.52 -3.34 -5.41
N LEU A 48 6.99 -3.66 -4.19
CA LEU A 48 8.43 -3.72 -3.90
C LEU A 48 9.13 -4.84 -4.68
N LEU A 49 8.48 -6.00 -4.78
CA LEU A 49 9.03 -7.14 -5.55
C LEU A 49 9.06 -6.82 -7.05
N ASP A 50 8.03 -6.17 -7.58
CA ASP A 50 7.97 -5.71 -8.96
C ASP A 50 9.05 -4.65 -9.25
N TYR A 51 9.30 -3.72 -8.31
CA TYR A 51 10.39 -2.76 -8.40
C TYR A 51 11.76 -3.46 -8.49
N CYS A 52 11.98 -4.48 -7.64
CA CYS A 52 13.20 -5.27 -7.69
C CYS A 52 13.34 -6.02 -9.04
N ASN A 53 12.29 -6.67 -9.50
CA ASN A 53 12.31 -7.40 -10.76
C ASN A 53 12.55 -6.51 -11.98
N GLU A 54 11.99 -5.29 -11.98
CA GLU A 54 12.09 -4.35 -13.09
C GLU A 54 13.47 -3.69 -13.17
N TYR A 55 14.02 -3.25 -12.01
CA TYR A 55 15.21 -2.41 -11.99
C TYR A 55 16.47 -3.08 -11.43
N HIS A 56 16.34 -4.19 -10.72
CA HIS A 56 17.44 -4.85 -10.00
C HIS A 56 17.45 -6.38 -10.16
N ARG A 57 16.93 -6.88 -11.27
CA ARG A 57 16.84 -8.32 -11.52
C ARG A 57 18.22 -8.97 -11.54
N GLY A 58 18.46 -9.89 -10.59
CA GLY A 58 19.75 -10.57 -10.47
C GLY A 58 20.86 -9.75 -9.80
N ASP A 59 20.54 -8.54 -9.32
CA ASP A 59 21.48 -7.68 -8.60
C ASP A 59 21.51 -8.05 -7.11
N SER A 60 22.63 -8.61 -6.65
CA SER A 60 22.83 -8.97 -5.25
C SER A 60 22.94 -7.77 -4.30
N SER A 61 23.07 -6.55 -4.83
CA SER A 61 23.09 -5.32 -4.05
C SER A 61 21.70 -4.80 -3.69
N CYS A 62 20.62 -5.44 -4.21
CA CYS A 62 19.23 -5.16 -3.87
C CYS A 62 18.65 -6.25 -2.97
N LEU A 63 18.01 -5.87 -1.87
CA LEU A 63 17.41 -6.82 -0.93
C LEU A 63 16.01 -6.37 -0.49
N TYR A 64 15.04 -7.27 -0.61
CA TYR A 64 13.71 -7.12 0.00
C TYR A 64 13.68 -7.76 1.38
N VAL A 65 13.12 -7.05 2.35
CA VAL A 65 12.94 -7.55 3.73
C VAL A 65 11.61 -7.06 4.30
N ASN A 66 10.84 -7.98 4.87
CA ASN A 66 9.72 -7.62 5.73
C ASN A 66 10.26 -7.27 7.12
N VAL A 67 10.05 -6.03 7.55
CA VAL A 67 10.59 -5.52 8.81
C VAL A 67 9.95 -6.19 10.03
N ASN A 68 8.73 -6.69 9.90
CA ASN A 68 8.03 -7.43 10.95
C ASN A 68 8.53 -8.88 11.04
N ASN A 69 9.82 -9.08 11.33
CA ASN A 69 10.42 -10.40 11.55
C ASN A 69 11.31 -10.43 12.80
N LEU A 70 11.54 -11.64 13.32
CA LEU A 70 12.27 -11.85 14.57
C LEU A 70 13.74 -11.42 14.51
N PHE A 71 14.38 -11.52 13.34
CA PHE A 71 15.78 -11.14 13.18
C PHE A 71 15.95 -9.63 13.36
N ILE A 72 15.15 -8.81 12.68
CA ILE A 72 15.18 -7.34 12.84
C ILE A 72 14.76 -6.94 14.25
N ALA A 73 13.78 -7.63 14.83
CA ALA A 73 13.34 -7.36 16.21
C ALA A 73 14.48 -7.58 17.24
N SER A 74 15.37 -8.54 17.00
CA SER A 74 16.49 -8.82 17.91
C SER A 74 17.72 -7.95 17.67
N GLU A 75 18.06 -7.69 16.40
CA GLU A 75 19.29 -6.99 16.03
C GLU A 75 19.13 -5.46 15.96
N GLY A 76 17.92 -4.99 15.71
CA GLY A 76 17.60 -3.60 15.40
C GLY A 76 17.70 -3.30 13.91
N LEU A 77 16.84 -2.38 13.44
CA LEU A 77 16.78 -2.03 12.02
C LEU A 77 18.07 -1.35 11.56
N PHE A 78 18.60 -0.39 12.32
CA PHE A 78 19.82 0.33 11.96
C PHE A 78 21.03 -0.60 11.82
N ARG A 79 21.24 -1.52 12.77
CA ARG A 79 22.35 -2.50 12.71
C ARG A 79 22.21 -3.45 11.53
N PHE A 80 20.98 -3.87 11.24
CA PHE A 80 20.70 -4.67 10.06
C PHE A 80 21.09 -3.93 8.78
N VAL A 81 20.67 -2.67 8.63
CA VAL A 81 20.99 -1.81 7.48
C VAL A 81 22.50 -1.58 7.37
N GLU A 82 23.19 -1.30 8.48
CA GLU A 82 24.65 -1.14 8.52
C GLU A 82 25.35 -2.40 8.01
N HIS A 83 24.91 -3.57 8.47
CA HIS A 83 25.50 -4.85 8.02
C HIS A 83 25.27 -5.08 6.52
N PHE A 84 24.05 -4.82 6.02
CA PHE A 84 23.74 -4.90 4.60
C PHE A 84 24.61 -3.94 3.76
N TYR A 85 24.76 -2.70 4.20
CA TYR A 85 25.58 -1.69 3.53
C TYR A 85 27.06 -2.10 3.48
N LYS A 86 27.63 -2.61 4.58
CA LYS A 86 29.03 -3.12 4.65
C LYS A 86 29.28 -4.31 3.71
N LEU A 87 28.24 -5.08 3.39
CA LEU A 87 28.32 -6.17 2.41
C LEU A 87 28.18 -5.70 0.95
N GLY A 88 28.12 -4.39 0.70
CA GLY A 88 27.98 -3.81 -0.64
C GLY A 88 26.54 -3.61 -1.10
N GLY A 89 25.58 -3.68 -0.18
CA GLY A 89 24.18 -3.39 -0.45
C GLY A 89 23.96 -1.93 -0.88
N LYS A 90 23.15 -1.72 -1.90
CA LYS A 90 22.84 -0.39 -2.47
C LYS A 90 21.36 -0.03 -2.44
N VAL A 91 20.49 -1.01 -2.54
CA VAL A 91 19.03 -0.80 -2.56
C VAL A 91 18.36 -1.71 -1.55
N LEU A 92 17.65 -1.12 -0.60
CA LEU A 92 16.96 -1.86 0.45
C LEU A 92 15.44 -1.61 0.35
N LEU A 93 14.67 -2.68 0.17
CA LEU A 93 13.23 -2.66 0.06
C LEU A 93 12.63 -3.16 1.38
N LEU A 94 12.15 -2.22 2.21
CA LEU A 94 11.62 -2.51 3.55
C LEU A 94 10.10 -2.57 3.55
N ASP A 95 9.54 -3.75 3.70
CA ASP A 95 8.10 -3.92 3.78
C ASP A 95 7.57 -3.77 5.20
N GLN A 96 6.46 -3.06 5.36
CA GLN A 96 5.77 -2.78 6.63
C GLN A 96 6.64 -2.07 7.67
N ALA A 97 7.50 -1.12 7.25
CA ALA A 97 8.45 -0.43 8.13
C ALA A 97 7.80 0.12 9.42
N HIS A 98 6.59 0.68 9.32
CA HIS A 98 5.84 1.26 10.44
C HIS A 98 5.49 0.28 11.58
N LYS A 99 5.70 -1.02 11.40
CA LYS A 99 5.47 -2.01 12.45
C LYS A 99 6.67 -2.21 13.37
N TYR A 100 7.82 -1.69 12.99
CA TYR A 100 8.99 -1.71 13.85
C TYR A 100 8.98 -0.48 14.78
N PRO A 101 9.22 -0.63 16.09
CA PRO A 101 9.35 0.50 17.01
C PRO A 101 10.45 1.46 16.56
N GLU A 102 10.22 2.78 16.70
CA GLU A 102 11.19 3.82 16.32
C GLU A 102 11.69 3.75 14.86
N TRP A 103 10.93 3.10 13.97
CA TRP A 103 11.28 2.91 12.56
C TRP A 103 11.66 4.22 11.84
N ASP A 104 10.99 5.30 12.15
CA ASP A 104 11.18 6.62 11.57
C ASP A 104 12.51 7.25 12.00
N ARG A 105 12.86 7.13 13.29
CA ARG A 105 14.14 7.57 13.83
C ARG A 105 15.31 6.77 13.26
N GLU A 106 15.15 5.44 13.19
CA GLU A 106 16.21 4.59 12.63
C GLU A 106 16.35 4.76 11.11
N LEU A 107 15.27 4.99 10.36
CA LEU A 107 15.36 5.35 8.93
C LEU A 107 16.06 6.69 8.73
N ARG A 108 15.81 7.67 9.60
CA ARG A 108 16.54 8.93 9.58
C ARG A 108 18.04 8.72 9.79
N ALA A 109 18.42 7.93 10.78
CA ALA A 109 19.81 7.60 11.03
C ALA A 109 20.45 6.88 9.82
N CYS A 110 19.75 5.90 9.21
CA CYS A 110 20.23 5.24 8.00
C CYS A 110 20.45 6.23 6.85
N TYR A 111 19.54 7.18 6.65
CA TYR A 111 19.67 8.22 5.63
C TYR A 111 20.90 9.10 5.86
N ASP A 112 21.19 9.46 7.10
CA ASP A 112 22.32 10.34 7.44
C ASP A 112 23.67 9.59 7.37
N PHE A 113 23.73 8.32 7.80
CA PHE A 113 24.98 7.55 7.89
C PHE A 113 25.36 6.80 6.61
N PHE A 114 24.42 6.47 5.72
CA PHE A 114 24.68 5.68 4.51
C PHE A 114 24.31 6.46 3.24
N PRO A 115 25.16 7.40 2.76
CA PRO A 115 24.82 8.34 1.69
C PRO A 115 24.55 7.68 0.33
N ASP A 116 25.13 6.52 0.06
CA ASP A 116 24.97 5.80 -1.22
C ASP A 116 23.85 4.74 -1.17
N LEU A 117 23.17 4.60 -0.02
CA LEU A 117 22.08 3.64 0.12
C LEU A 117 20.74 4.25 -0.26
N GLN A 118 20.03 3.60 -1.16
CA GLN A 118 18.62 3.87 -1.42
C GLN A 118 17.74 2.96 -0.56
N ILE A 119 16.76 3.54 0.13
CA ILE A 119 15.77 2.80 0.91
C ILE A 119 14.38 3.10 0.36
N ILE A 120 13.65 2.07 -0.05
CA ILE A 120 12.24 2.15 -0.41
C ILE A 120 11.45 1.38 0.64
N PHE A 121 10.55 2.04 1.35
CA PHE A 121 9.79 1.39 2.39
C PHE A 121 8.29 1.51 2.21
N THR A 122 7.55 0.48 2.64
CA THR A 122 6.10 0.53 2.65
C THR A 122 5.53 0.87 4.02
N SER A 123 4.40 1.57 3.99
CA SER A 123 3.66 1.94 5.19
C SER A 123 2.15 1.86 4.98
N SER A 124 1.40 1.76 6.08
CA SER A 124 -0.05 1.90 6.05
C SER A 124 -0.48 3.31 5.67
N SER A 125 -1.65 3.46 5.04
CA SER A 125 -2.25 4.76 4.69
C SER A 125 -2.46 5.66 5.91
N ILE A 126 -2.66 5.10 7.09
CA ILE A 126 -2.91 5.83 8.35
C ILE A 126 -1.66 6.57 8.84
N VAL A 127 -0.47 6.05 8.56
CA VAL A 127 0.79 6.61 9.09
C VAL A 127 1.05 8.00 8.52
N ARG A 128 1.29 8.97 9.40
CA ARG A 128 1.53 10.39 9.05
C ARG A 128 3.01 10.62 8.80
N ILE A 129 3.49 10.32 7.59
CA ILE A 129 4.91 10.49 7.22
C ILE A 129 5.26 11.97 7.01
N LYS A 130 4.41 12.76 6.31
CA LYS A 130 4.68 14.18 6.02
C LYS A 130 4.87 15.06 7.26
N SER A 131 4.19 14.75 8.35
CA SER A 131 4.31 15.48 9.62
C SER A 131 5.23 14.78 10.62
N ASN A 132 5.95 13.74 10.20
CA ASN A 132 6.89 13.05 11.05
C ASN A 132 8.17 13.89 11.22
N PRO A 133 8.61 14.17 12.47
CA PRO A 133 9.73 15.07 12.73
C PRO A 133 11.06 14.55 12.19
N TYR A 134 11.24 13.22 12.08
CA TYR A 134 12.48 12.61 11.59
C TYR A 134 12.56 12.52 10.07
N LEU A 135 11.41 12.35 9.40
CA LEU A 135 11.33 12.05 7.97
C LEU A 135 10.94 13.26 7.11
N ASN A 136 10.47 14.34 7.73
CA ASN A 136 10.07 15.54 7.02
C ASN A 136 11.25 16.14 6.22
N GLY A 137 11.01 16.43 4.94
CA GLY A 137 11.99 17.05 4.05
C GLY A 137 13.04 16.11 3.44
N ILE A 138 13.08 14.81 3.82
CA ILE A 138 14.04 13.83 3.28
C ILE A 138 13.37 12.66 2.57
N VAL A 139 12.05 12.50 2.69
CA VAL A 139 11.31 11.37 2.13
C VAL A 139 10.44 11.78 0.96
N ASP A 140 10.59 11.12 -0.17
CA ASP A 140 9.64 11.20 -1.27
C ASP A 140 8.52 10.20 -1.07
N MET A 141 7.28 10.73 -1.07
CA MET A 141 6.13 9.94 -0.69
C MET A 141 5.19 9.70 -1.86
N TYR A 142 4.92 8.43 -2.12
CA TYR A 142 3.99 7.96 -3.14
C TYR A 142 2.82 7.22 -2.51
N ASN A 143 1.63 7.37 -3.11
CA ASN A 143 0.43 6.65 -2.68
C ASN A 143 0.11 5.55 -3.68
N LEU A 144 0.13 4.30 -3.21
CA LEU A 144 -0.35 3.15 -3.96
C LEU A 144 -1.83 2.92 -3.63
N SER A 145 -2.69 3.15 -4.61
CA SER A 145 -4.11 2.83 -4.53
C SER A 145 -4.36 1.36 -4.94
N GLY A 146 -5.59 0.88 -4.88
CA GLY A 146 -5.97 -0.36 -5.56
C GLY A 146 -5.76 -0.27 -7.07
N LEU A 147 -6.12 -1.31 -7.80
CA LEU A 147 -6.02 -1.30 -9.26
C LEU A 147 -6.92 -0.21 -9.84
N SER A 148 -6.39 0.55 -10.78
CA SER A 148 -7.24 1.32 -11.70
C SER A 148 -7.97 0.36 -12.64
N PHE A 149 -9.07 0.82 -13.26
CA PHE A 149 -9.79 -0.01 -14.24
C PHE A 149 -8.88 -0.47 -15.38
N ARG A 150 -7.95 0.37 -15.83
CA ARG A 150 -6.95 0.00 -16.84
C ARG A 150 -6.03 -1.13 -16.34
N GLU A 151 -5.46 -1.03 -15.14
CA GLU A 151 -4.61 -2.07 -14.55
C GLU A 151 -5.39 -3.38 -14.31
N PHE A 152 -6.67 -3.27 -13.95
CA PHE A 152 -7.57 -4.42 -13.85
C PHE A 152 -7.78 -5.10 -15.21
N LEU A 153 -8.05 -4.33 -16.27
CA LEU A 153 -8.17 -4.88 -17.61
C LEU A 153 -6.87 -5.55 -18.08
N GLU A 154 -5.71 -4.94 -17.81
CA GLU A 154 -4.40 -5.55 -18.11
C GLU A 154 -4.23 -6.89 -17.37
N LEU A 155 -4.65 -6.96 -16.10
CA LEU A 155 -4.59 -8.18 -15.29
C LEU A 155 -5.56 -9.26 -15.81
N GLU A 156 -6.77 -8.87 -16.24
CA GLU A 156 -7.79 -9.81 -16.76
C GLU A 156 -7.45 -10.38 -18.12
N THR A 157 -6.98 -9.52 -19.02
CA THR A 157 -6.86 -9.84 -20.43
C THR A 157 -5.43 -10.19 -20.87
N GLY A 158 -4.43 -9.80 -20.07
CA GLY A 158 -3.01 -9.86 -20.43
C GLY A 158 -2.59 -8.83 -21.50
N PHE A 159 -3.50 -8.01 -22.00
CA PHE A 159 -3.17 -6.93 -22.93
C PHE A 159 -2.69 -5.69 -22.19
N HIS A 160 -1.69 -5.01 -22.75
CA HIS A 160 -1.22 -3.73 -22.21
C HIS A 160 -1.97 -2.57 -22.85
N PHE A 161 -2.49 -1.66 -22.01
CA PHE A 161 -3.21 -0.46 -22.44
C PHE A 161 -2.38 0.79 -22.14
N PRO A 162 -2.10 1.64 -23.14
CA PRO A 162 -1.34 2.86 -22.92
C PRO A 162 -2.08 3.86 -22.02
N VAL A 163 -1.31 4.72 -21.37
CA VAL A 163 -1.84 5.86 -20.62
C VAL A 163 -1.91 7.04 -21.55
N PHE A 164 -3.06 7.66 -21.65
CA PHE A 164 -3.28 8.87 -22.46
C PHE A 164 -3.37 10.09 -21.54
N THR A 165 -2.81 11.19 -21.97
CA THR A 165 -3.00 12.49 -21.34
C THR A 165 -4.42 13.02 -21.60
N PHE A 166 -4.85 14.00 -20.80
CA PHE A 166 -6.16 14.62 -20.98
C PHE A 166 -6.30 15.27 -22.37
N ASP A 167 -5.25 15.94 -22.85
CA ASP A 167 -5.24 16.57 -24.17
C ASP A 167 -5.32 15.53 -25.30
N GLU A 168 -4.62 14.41 -25.19
CA GLU A 168 -4.72 13.32 -26.17
C GLU A 168 -6.14 12.75 -26.21
N ILE A 169 -6.78 12.57 -25.05
CA ILE A 169 -8.17 12.07 -24.99
C ILE A 169 -9.12 13.05 -25.69
N ILE A 170 -8.98 14.38 -25.48
CA ILE A 170 -9.86 15.37 -26.11
C ILE A 170 -9.63 15.44 -27.63
N LEU A 171 -8.37 15.45 -28.04
CA LEU A 171 -8.03 15.67 -29.45
C LEU A 171 -8.15 14.41 -30.32
N ARG A 172 -8.05 13.22 -29.75
CA ARG A 172 -7.95 11.95 -30.45
C ARG A 172 -8.84 10.84 -29.88
N HIS A 173 -9.95 11.19 -29.21
CA HIS A 173 -10.79 10.21 -28.54
C HIS A 173 -11.33 9.12 -29.48
N GLU A 174 -11.66 9.45 -30.73
CA GLU A 174 -12.18 8.49 -31.72
C GLU A 174 -11.12 7.42 -32.04
N ASP A 175 -9.88 7.83 -32.36
CA ASP A 175 -8.77 6.93 -32.65
C ASP A 175 -8.44 6.03 -31.44
N ILE A 176 -8.44 6.62 -30.25
CA ILE A 176 -8.15 5.91 -29.00
C ILE A 176 -9.24 4.86 -28.75
N VAL A 177 -10.50 5.23 -28.85
CA VAL A 177 -11.65 4.34 -28.65
C VAL A 177 -11.60 3.20 -29.69
N GLU A 178 -11.39 3.50 -30.96
CA GLU A 178 -11.29 2.49 -32.00
C GLU A 178 -10.16 1.50 -31.73
N SER A 179 -8.98 1.99 -31.35
CA SER A 179 -7.81 1.14 -31.04
C SER A 179 -8.09 0.17 -29.89
N ILE A 180 -8.77 0.64 -28.83
CA ILE A 180 -9.14 -0.18 -27.66
C ILE A 180 -10.21 -1.20 -28.05
N LEU A 181 -11.26 -0.78 -28.78
CA LEU A 181 -12.39 -1.64 -29.15
C LEU A 181 -12.01 -2.73 -30.15
N ARG A 182 -10.93 -2.58 -30.91
CA ARG A 182 -10.33 -3.64 -31.74
C ARG A 182 -9.76 -4.76 -30.88
N THR A 183 -9.32 -4.46 -29.65
CA THR A 183 -8.68 -5.43 -28.74
C THR A 183 -9.68 -6.05 -27.76
N ILE A 184 -10.47 -5.21 -27.09
CA ILE A 184 -11.44 -5.64 -26.08
C ILE A 184 -12.68 -4.74 -26.09
N ARG A 185 -13.71 -5.19 -25.36
CA ARG A 185 -14.89 -4.36 -25.00
C ARG A 185 -14.80 -4.00 -23.50
N PRO A 186 -14.19 -2.87 -23.11
CA PRO A 186 -13.89 -2.57 -21.71
C PRO A 186 -15.11 -2.60 -20.80
N LEU A 187 -16.25 -2.06 -21.25
CA LEU A 187 -17.47 -2.00 -20.44
C LEU A 187 -18.01 -3.38 -20.05
N ALA A 188 -17.70 -4.44 -20.78
CA ALA A 188 -18.07 -5.81 -20.41
C ALA A 188 -17.38 -6.28 -19.10
N TYR A 189 -16.28 -5.63 -18.71
CA TYR A 189 -15.52 -5.93 -17.50
C TYR A 189 -15.81 -4.98 -16.35
N PHE A 190 -16.58 -3.91 -16.60
CA PHE A 190 -16.70 -2.81 -15.65
C PHE A 190 -17.48 -3.21 -14.40
N GLU A 191 -18.53 -4.02 -14.52
CA GLU A 191 -19.30 -4.54 -13.38
C GLU A 191 -18.40 -5.39 -12.47
N ASN A 192 -17.63 -6.29 -13.02
CA ASN A 192 -16.67 -7.11 -12.29
C ASN A 192 -15.60 -6.24 -11.58
N TYR A 193 -15.13 -5.17 -12.24
CA TYR A 193 -14.22 -4.23 -11.61
C TYR A 193 -14.84 -3.53 -10.40
N LEU A 194 -16.09 -3.09 -10.50
CA LEU A 194 -16.80 -2.45 -9.39
C LEU A 194 -17.02 -3.41 -8.21
N GLU A 195 -17.26 -4.68 -8.49
CA GLU A 195 -17.53 -5.68 -7.46
C GLU A 195 -16.25 -6.11 -6.73
N TYR A 196 -15.18 -6.43 -7.45
CA TYR A 196 -13.96 -7.02 -6.85
C TYR A 196 -12.63 -6.52 -7.43
N GLY A 197 -12.63 -5.77 -8.52
CA GLY A 197 -11.42 -5.45 -9.29
C GLY A 197 -10.46 -4.46 -8.62
N TYR A 198 -10.85 -3.79 -7.53
CA TYR A 198 -10.00 -2.83 -6.85
C TYR A 198 -8.78 -3.47 -6.17
N TYR A 199 -8.91 -4.69 -5.63
CA TYR A 199 -7.83 -5.39 -4.91
C TYR A 199 -7.16 -6.44 -5.79
N PRO A 200 -5.82 -6.40 -5.99
CA PRO A 200 -5.11 -7.30 -6.91
C PRO A 200 -5.26 -8.80 -6.63
N ILE A 201 -5.56 -9.15 -5.38
CA ILE A 201 -5.63 -10.55 -4.91
C ILE A 201 -6.91 -11.29 -5.33
N TYR A 202 -7.87 -10.62 -5.95
CA TYR A 202 -9.14 -11.24 -6.30
C TYR A 202 -9.00 -12.53 -7.17
N LYS A 203 -7.90 -12.67 -7.91
CA LYS A 203 -7.60 -13.87 -8.69
C LYS A 203 -7.04 -15.05 -7.88
N GLU A 204 -6.44 -14.76 -6.73
CA GLU A 204 -5.71 -15.75 -5.92
C GLU A 204 -6.59 -16.35 -4.82
N GLU A 205 -7.58 -15.62 -4.33
CA GLU A 205 -8.45 -16.04 -3.23
C GLU A 205 -9.77 -16.62 -3.72
N LYS A 206 -10.13 -17.77 -3.16
CA LYS A 206 -11.40 -18.45 -3.48
C LYS A 206 -12.64 -17.68 -3.07
N SER A 207 -12.52 -16.81 -2.05
CA SER A 207 -13.58 -15.91 -1.58
C SER A 207 -13.05 -14.51 -1.45
N HIS A 208 -13.39 -13.65 -2.40
CA HIS A 208 -13.07 -12.23 -2.37
C HIS A 208 -13.67 -11.52 -1.14
N ILE A 209 -14.90 -11.86 -0.77
CA ILE A 209 -15.60 -11.27 0.37
C ILE A 209 -14.87 -11.58 1.68
N ASP A 210 -14.46 -12.84 1.89
CA ASP A 210 -13.72 -13.23 3.11
C ASP A 210 -12.38 -12.49 3.22
N TYR A 211 -11.70 -12.32 2.09
CA TYR A 211 -10.46 -11.54 2.05
C TYR A 211 -10.70 -10.06 2.39
N LEU A 212 -11.75 -9.44 1.84
CA LEU A 212 -12.10 -8.06 2.18
C LEU A 212 -12.45 -7.91 3.65
N LEU A 213 -13.31 -8.78 4.19
CA LEU A 213 -13.69 -8.77 5.59
C LEU A 213 -12.48 -8.97 6.51
N LYS A 214 -11.55 -9.86 6.16
CA LYS A 214 -10.29 -10.04 6.88
C LYS A 214 -9.47 -8.75 6.90
N ASN A 215 -9.30 -8.08 5.77
CA ASN A 215 -8.56 -6.82 5.68
C ASN A 215 -9.23 -5.69 6.45
N VAL A 216 -10.56 -5.57 6.36
CA VAL A 216 -11.34 -4.60 7.13
C VAL A 216 -11.15 -4.84 8.63
N ASN A 217 -11.31 -6.09 9.09
CA ASN A 217 -11.12 -6.44 10.50
C ASN A 217 -9.69 -6.15 10.97
N LEU A 218 -8.66 -6.55 10.20
CA LEU A 218 -7.27 -6.26 10.55
C LEU A 218 -6.98 -4.75 10.60
N THR A 219 -7.60 -3.96 9.73
CA THR A 219 -7.46 -2.50 9.75
C THR A 219 -8.11 -1.89 10.99
N LEU A 220 -9.32 -2.35 11.36
CA LEU A 220 -10.06 -1.87 12.54
C LEU A 220 -9.43 -2.32 13.85
N GLU A 221 -8.90 -3.55 13.91
CA GLU A 221 -8.41 -4.16 15.16
C GLU A 221 -6.92 -3.85 15.43
N PHE A 222 -6.14 -3.60 14.39
CA PHE A 222 -4.69 -3.38 14.53
C PHE A 222 -4.23 -2.03 13.99
N ASP A 223 -4.51 -1.71 12.71
CA ASP A 223 -3.88 -0.53 12.09
C ASP A 223 -4.40 0.79 12.69
N ILE A 224 -5.72 0.93 12.87
CA ILE A 224 -6.34 2.13 13.46
C ILE A 224 -5.98 2.29 14.95
N PRO A 225 -6.13 1.25 15.80
CA PRO A 225 -5.77 1.35 17.22
C PRO A 225 -4.30 1.64 17.44
N TYR A 226 -3.41 0.98 16.71
CA TYR A 226 -1.98 1.23 16.79
C TYR A 226 -1.60 2.68 16.47
N ALA A 227 -2.14 3.22 15.37
CA ALA A 227 -1.81 4.58 14.92
C ALA A 227 -2.43 5.70 15.77
N ASN A 228 -3.54 5.41 16.50
CA ASN A 228 -4.30 6.42 17.25
C ASN A 228 -4.40 6.11 18.75
N GLN A 229 -3.66 5.10 19.23
CA GLN A 229 -3.64 4.67 20.65
C GLN A 229 -5.04 4.40 21.22
N ILE A 230 -5.88 3.70 20.42
CA ILE A 230 -7.25 3.36 20.83
C ILE A 230 -7.23 2.09 21.69
N GLU A 231 -7.85 2.15 22.85
CA GLU A 231 -8.00 0.99 23.75
C GLU A 231 -8.91 -0.08 23.12
N LEU A 232 -8.59 -1.35 23.36
CA LEU A 232 -9.32 -2.52 22.81
C LEU A 232 -10.82 -2.50 23.10
N LYS A 233 -11.24 -1.94 24.22
CA LYS A 233 -12.67 -1.82 24.59
C LYS A 233 -13.52 -1.02 23.59
N TYR A 234 -12.88 -0.15 22.80
CA TYR A 234 -13.56 0.68 21.79
C TYR A 234 -13.64 0.05 20.41
N LEU A 235 -13.00 -1.10 20.15
CA LEU A 235 -13.01 -1.76 18.85
C LEU A 235 -14.42 -2.11 18.36
N ILE A 236 -15.29 -2.56 19.29
CA ILE A 236 -16.69 -2.86 18.96
C ILE A 236 -17.40 -1.60 18.44
N LYS A 237 -17.12 -0.44 19.04
CA LYS A 237 -17.72 0.84 18.61
C LYS A 237 -17.27 1.25 17.22
N LEU A 238 -15.99 1.01 16.88
CA LEU A 238 -15.48 1.22 15.52
C LEU A 238 -16.19 0.32 14.50
N LYS A 239 -16.34 -0.97 14.79
CA LYS A 239 -17.06 -1.92 13.91
C LYS A 239 -18.52 -1.54 13.72
N GLN A 240 -19.21 -1.19 14.81
CA GLN A 240 -20.60 -0.72 14.78
C GLN A 240 -20.73 0.54 13.90
N LEU A 241 -19.81 1.49 14.08
CA LEU A 241 -19.82 2.74 13.30
C LEU A 241 -19.64 2.48 11.80
N LEU A 242 -18.66 1.64 11.43
CA LEU A 242 -18.45 1.29 10.00
C LEU A 242 -19.70 0.62 9.42
N TYR A 243 -20.29 -0.32 10.13
CA TYR A 243 -21.51 -1.00 9.69
C TYR A 243 -22.68 -0.03 9.46
N LEU A 244 -22.89 0.90 10.41
CA LEU A 244 -23.95 1.91 10.29
C LEU A 244 -23.67 2.89 9.16
N ALA A 245 -22.42 3.33 9.01
CA ALA A 245 -22.03 4.22 7.90
C ALA A 245 -22.23 3.54 6.53
N ALA A 246 -21.92 2.25 6.42
CA ALA A 246 -22.13 1.49 5.19
C ALA A 246 -23.62 1.31 4.83
N LYS A 247 -24.52 1.25 5.84
CA LYS A 247 -25.97 1.18 5.60
C LYS A 247 -26.57 2.51 5.11
N GLU A 248 -25.97 3.64 5.46
CA GLU A 248 -26.45 4.97 5.09
C GLU A 248 -25.81 5.49 3.79
N THR A 249 -25.26 4.61 2.94
CA THR A 249 -24.68 4.99 1.65
C THR A 249 -25.69 5.73 0.77
N GLY A 250 -25.26 6.90 0.26
CA GLY A 250 -26.11 7.78 -0.56
C GLY A 250 -26.89 8.85 0.21
N CYS A 251 -26.87 8.86 1.55
CA CYS A 251 -27.50 9.87 2.38
C CYS A 251 -26.48 10.72 3.15
N ASN A 252 -26.87 11.94 3.52
CA ASN A 252 -26.05 12.75 4.44
C ASN A 252 -25.95 12.04 5.80
N VAL A 253 -24.72 11.70 6.18
CA VAL A 253 -24.42 11.03 7.45
C VAL A 253 -24.80 11.93 8.62
N ASN A 254 -25.79 11.52 9.42
CA ASN A 254 -26.21 12.26 10.60
C ASN A 254 -25.39 11.85 11.83
N ILE A 255 -24.41 12.68 12.19
CA ILE A 255 -23.48 12.43 13.32
C ILE A 255 -24.22 12.23 14.64
N SER A 256 -25.34 12.94 14.87
CA SER A 256 -26.13 12.80 16.10
C SER A 256 -26.80 11.44 16.16
N LYS A 257 -27.37 10.95 15.05
CA LYS A 257 -27.97 9.62 14.96
C LYS A 257 -26.95 8.52 15.20
N LEU A 258 -25.75 8.64 14.60
CA LEU A 258 -24.65 7.69 14.82
C LEU A 258 -24.15 7.72 16.28
N SER A 259 -23.98 8.90 16.86
CA SER A 259 -23.58 9.10 18.26
C SER A 259 -24.53 8.37 19.24
N ASN A 260 -25.82 8.56 19.06
CA ASN A 260 -26.84 7.90 19.87
C ASN A 260 -26.84 6.38 19.66
N ALA A 261 -26.71 5.92 18.41
CA ALA A 261 -26.79 4.49 18.06
C ALA A 261 -25.61 3.68 18.67
N ILE A 262 -24.40 4.26 18.73
CA ILE A 262 -23.23 3.56 19.27
C ILE A 262 -22.88 3.97 20.71
N GLY A 263 -23.63 4.93 21.30
CA GLY A 263 -23.45 5.34 22.70
C GLY A 263 -22.10 6.01 22.97
N VAL A 264 -21.69 6.97 22.12
CA VAL A 264 -20.48 7.77 22.30
C VAL A 264 -20.76 9.24 21.95
N SER A 265 -19.87 10.16 22.31
CA SER A 265 -20.03 11.58 21.99
C SER A 265 -19.94 11.85 20.46
N ARG A 266 -20.54 12.95 19.99
CA ARG A 266 -20.42 13.40 18.59
C ARG A 266 -18.96 13.62 18.18
N ALA A 267 -18.13 14.16 19.07
CA ALA A 267 -16.71 14.37 18.85
C ALA A 267 -15.98 13.02 18.63
N THR A 268 -16.33 11.99 19.42
CA THR A 268 -15.79 10.64 19.24
C THR A 268 -16.18 10.05 17.89
N VAL A 269 -17.43 10.20 17.45
CA VAL A 269 -17.88 9.75 16.12
C VAL A 269 -17.08 10.41 15.02
N LEU A 270 -16.90 11.73 15.07
CA LEU A 270 -16.10 12.47 14.08
C LEU A 270 -14.65 11.98 14.04
N ASN A 271 -14.03 11.75 15.19
CA ASN A 271 -12.68 11.19 15.27
C ASN A 271 -12.62 9.79 14.64
N TYR A 272 -13.55 8.91 14.96
CA TYR A 272 -13.59 7.56 14.40
C TYR A 272 -13.81 7.55 12.89
N LEU A 273 -14.71 8.38 12.37
CA LEU A 273 -14.90 8.56 10.93
C LEU A 273 -13.62 9.08 10.25
N ASN A 274 -12.93 10.02 10.89
CA ASN A 274 -11.65 10.52 10.38
C ASN A 274 -10.56 9.42 10.38
N TYR A 275 -10.52 8.56 11.39
CA TYR A 275 -9.59 7.43 11.42
C TYR A 275 -9.88 6.44 10.29
N MET A 276 -11.16 6.11 10.04
CA MET A 276 -11.60 5.24 8.95
C MET A 276 -11.29 5.85 7.58
N LYS A 277 -11.53 7.17 7.39
CA LYS A 277 -11.15 7.89 6.18
C LYS A 277 -9.64 7.82 5.94
N ASN A 278 -8.81 8.06 6.96
CA ASN A 278 -7.35 7.96 6.84
C ASN A 278 -6.90 6.53 6.53
N ALA A 279 -7.64 5.53 7.02
CA ALA A 279 -7.45 4.12 6.71
C ALA A 279 -7.95 3.73 5.30
N ARG A 280 -8.69 4.63 4.63
CA ARG A 280 -9.37 4.38 3.35
C ARG A 280 -10.39 3.24 3.43
N LEU A 281 -11.13 3.18 4.54
CA LEU A 281 -12.30 2.34 4.73
C LEU A 281 -13.60 3.09 4.38
N LEU A 282 -13.53 4.42 4.37
CA LEU A 282 -14.60 5.33 3.96
C LEU A 282 -14.04 6.32 2.93
#